data_bef7306bf391f15fd50f9c323cc1a875
#
_entry.id   bef7306bf391f15fd50f9c323cc1a875
#
_cell.length_a   1.000
_cell.length_b   1.000
_cell.length_c   1.000
_cell.angle_alpha   90.00
_cell.angle_beta   90.00
_cell.angle_gamma   90.00
#
_symmetry.space_group_name_H-M   'P 1'
#
loop_
_entity.id
_entity.type
_entity.pdbx_description
1 polymer ?
#
loop_
_entity_poly.entity_id
_entity_poly.type
_entity_poly.pdbx_seq_one_letter_code
_entity_poly.pdbx_strand_id
1 'polypeptide(L)'
;SLVRRVKWEEIGFEVVGEAENGADALELVEKLEPDLLLTDIKMPFLSGIELARAVREVRPMVQIAFLSGFDDFTYAQQAIQYNIVSYMLKPISAKEIEAELIKIKKAMDQRVEEFTKERKEKLDIRKTQFLIPLLLDSFQNERVSEEALLERAEECELIRNPKPDNMQYVVLVTGIRDANGKDQTSYSSVNAVDMILKKYVHYVSCHLEGRVVSLIATTPGGMGKYLHIIVEEIVQSVERIMGYCCQVGVSRSVNTLGKCRESYLEAMNALSYSRKDKSSVYFISDAEHGSGLEQGEIQEIT
;
A
#
# COMPACT_ATOMS: atom_id res chain seq x y z
N SER A 1 -5.78 36.73 20.90
CA SER A 1 -5.16 35.70 20.08
C SER A 1 -6.24 34.93 19.32
N LEU A 2 -5.98 34.65 18.06
CA LEU A 2 -6.84 33.89 17.16
C LEU A 2 -6.95 32.42 17.63
N VAL A 3 -5.87 31.91 18.22
CA VAL A 3 -5.79 30.57 18.79
C VAL A 3 -6.91 30.27 19.79
N ARG A 4 -7.35 31.25 20.55
CA ARG A 4 -8.41 31.09 21.56
C ARG A 4 -9.84 31.17 21.00
N ARG A 5 -10.03 31.62 19.76
CA ARG A 5 -11.35 31.87 19.16
C ARG A 5 -11.82 30.78 18.24
N VAL A 6 -10.89 30.06 17.66
CA VAL A 6 -11.13 28.96 16.70
C VAL A 6 -11.13 27.63 17.44
N LYS A 7 -12.04 26.76 17.09
CA LYS A 7 -12.18 25.41 17.66
C LYS A 7 -11.37 24.41 16.83
N TRP A 8 -10.05 24.48 16.95
CA TRP A 8 -9.08 23.75 16.12
C TRP A 8 -9.34 22.26 16.06
N GLU A 9 -9.54 21.58 17.19
CA GLU A 9 -9.77 20.14 17.25
C GLU A 9 -11.06 19.72 16.54
N GLU A 10 -12.14 20.53 16.65
CA GLU A 10 -13.42 20.25 15.99
C GLU A 10 -13.30 20.28 14.45
N ILE A 11 -12.38 21.07 13.90
CA ILE A 11 -12.11 21.19 12.47
C ILE A 11 -10.91 20.32 12.01
N GLY A 12 -10.36 19.50 12.92
CA GLY A 12 -9.30 18.53 12.62
C GLY A 12 -7.91 19.13 12.48
N PHE A 13 -7.61 20.22 13.20
CA PHE A 13 -6.28 20.80 13.35
C PHE A 13 -5.82 20.76 14.80
N GLU A 14 -4.51 20.68 14.99
CA GLU A 14 -3.84 20.86 16.27
C GLU A 14 -2.89 22.06 16.17
N VAL A 15 -2.92 22.94 17.18
CA VAL A 15 -2.00 24.07 17.23
C VAL A 15 -0.70 23.64 17.87
N VAL A 16 0.35 23.48 17.09
CA VAL A 16 1.68 23.03 17.53
C VAL A 16 2.59 24.17 17.98
N GLY A 17 2.28 25.42 17.60
CA GLY A 17 3.06 26.60 17.99
C GLY A 17 2.36 27.92 17.71
N GLU A 18 2.73 28.97 18.44
CA GLU A 18 2.29 30.37 18.25
C GLU A 18 3.51 31.29 18.35
N ALA A 19 3.62 32.26 17.45
CA ALA A 19 4.69 33.25 17.43
C ALA A 19 4.12 34.67 17.35
N GLU A 20 4.82 35.63 17.92
CA GLU A 20 4.42 37.04 17.94
C GLU A 20 5.03 37.86 16.79
N ASN A 21 6.02 37.32 16.10
CA ASN A 21 6.72 37.96 14.96
C ASN A 21 7.18 36.89 13.94
N GLY A 22 7.58 37.37 12.76
CA GLY A 22 7.94 36.50 11.65
C GLY A 22 9.26 35.73 11.86
N ALA A 23 10.21 36.26 12.63
CA ALA A 23 11.49 35.57 12.89
C ALA A 23 11.29 34.35 13.80
N ASP A 24 10.58 34.53 14.90
CA ASP A 24 10.22 33.43 15.81
C ASP A 24 9.33 32.39 15.11
N ALA A 25 8.41 32.86 14.22
CA ALA A 25 7.58 31.96 13.43
C ALA A 25 8.42 31.06 12.51
N LEU A 26 9.46 31.61 11.85
CA LEU A 26 10.36 30.83 11.00
C LEU A 26 11.08 29.73 11.80
N GLU A 27 11.63 30.09 12.97
CA GLU A 27 12.30 29.12 13.86
C GLU A 27 11.36 27.99 14.28
N LEU A 28 10.11 28.35 14.63
CA LEU A 28 9.09 27.34 14.99
C LEU A 28 8.73 26.44 13.80
N VAL A 29 8.61 26.97 12.60
CA VAL A 29 8.36 26.19 11.37
C VAL A 29 9.49 25.20 11.10
N GLU A 30 10.73 25.61 11.26
CA GLU A 30 11.88 24.72 11.08
C GLU A 30 11.92 23.58 12.11
N LYS A 31 11.58 23.90 13.37
CA LYS A 31 11.65 22.98 14.50
C LYS A 31 10.48 22.01 14.57
N LEU A 32 9.26 22.50 14.32
CA LEU A 32 8.01 21.77 14.54
C LEU A 32 7.45 21.15 13.26
N GLU A 33 7.95 21.55 12.08
CA GLU A 33 7.52 21.07 10.75
C GLU A 33 5.99 21.01 10.59
N PRO A 34 5.26 22.13 10.81
CA PRO A 34 3.81 22.12 10.74
C PRO A 34 3.31 21.87 9.32
N ASP A 35 2.11 21.30 9.19
CA ASP A 35 1.45 21.14 7.89
C ASP A 35 0.91 22.46 7.33
N LEU A 36 0.50 23.38 8.22
CA LEU A 36 -0.09 24.68 7.89
C LEU A 36 0.49 25.80 8.75
N LEU A 37 0.91 26.87 8.09
CA LEU A 37 1.25 28.16 8.71
C LEU A 37 0.14 29.17 8.42
N LEU A 38 -0.48 29.69 9.47
CA LEU A 38 -1.42 30.82 9.39
C LEU A 38 -0.76 32.08 9.94
N THR A 39 -0.58 33.10 9.13
CA THR A 39 0.19 34.27 9.51
C THR A 39 -0.45 35.59 9.05
N ASP A 40 -0.25 36.66 9.83
CA ASP A 40 -0.51 38.02 9.36
C ASP A 40 0.53 38.44 8.32
N ILE A 41 0.15 39.35 7.41
CA ILE A 41 1.10 39.93 6.45
C ILE A 41 1.97 40.98 7.12
N LYS A 42 1.37 41.86 7.93
CA LYS A 42 2.11 42.92 8.63
C LYS A 42 2.49 42.48 10.03
N MET A 43 3.75 42.14 10.20
CA MET A 43 4.34 41.75 11.48
C MET A 43 5.66 42.49 11.70
N PRO A 44 6.10 42.65 12.97
CA PRO A 44 7.43 43.19 13.29
C PRO A 44 8.55 42.28 12.80
N PHE A 45 9.71 42.85 12.52
CA PHE A 45 10.98 42.22 12.15
C PHE A 45 10.95 41.53 10.80
N LEU A 46 10.05 40.60 10.57
CA LEU A 46 9.89 39.87 9.32
C LEU A 46 8.41 39.87 8.95
N SER A 47 8.07 40.45 7.80
CA SER A 47 6.68 40.43 7.31
C SER A 47 6.22 39.02 6.95
N GLY A 48 4.90 38.76 6.91
CA GLY A 48 4.36 37.45 6.52
C GLY A 48 4.77 37.03 5.11
N ILE A 49 5.01 37.98 4.20
CA ILE A 49 5.49 37.71 2.84
C ILE A 49 6.94 37.25 2.84
N GLU A 50 7.81 37.94 3.58
CA GLU A 50 9.20 37.54 3.74
C GLU A 50 9.32 36.19 4.46
N LEU A 51 8.46 35.97 5.48
CA LEU A 51 8.32 34.67 6.15
C LEU A 51 7.91 33.60 5.15
N ALA A 52 6.90 33.83 4.32
CA ALA A 52 6.46 32.85 3.32
C ALA A 52 7.58 32.51 2.33
N ARG A 53 8.37 33.49 1.90
CA ARG A 53 9.56 33.24 1.05
C ARG A 53 10.57 32.35 1.76
N ALA A 54 10.94 32.68 2.99
CA ALA A 54 11.90 31.90 3.78
C ALA A 54 11.38 30.47 4.05
N VAL A 55 10.12 30.31 4.39
CA VAL A 55 9.49 29.00 4.60
C VAL A 55 9.53 28.17 3.31
N ARG A 56 9.30 28.76 2.14
CA ARG A 56 9.39 28.03 0.87
C ARG A 56 10.82 27.53 0.57
N GLU A 57 11.85 28.21 1.04
CA GLU A 57 13.24 27.78 0.88
C GLU A 57 13.60 26.62 1.80
N VAL A 58 13.12 26.63 3.05
CA VAL A 58 13.50 25.63 4.07
C VAL A 58 12.49 24.48 4.21
N ARG A 59 11.20 24.75 4.03
CA ARG A 59 10.09 23.79 4.18
C ARG A 59 9.05 23.96 3.07
N PRO A 60 9.35 23.60 1.81
CA PRO A 60 8.49 23.88 0.66
C PRO A 60 7.10 23.25 0.72
N MET A 61 6.92 22.18 1.53
CA MET A 61 5.65 21.45 1.63
C MET A 61 4.65 22.09 2.59
N VAL A 62 5.08 22.96 3.51
CA VAL A 62 4.19 23.67 4.46
C VAL A 62 3.18 24.49 3.70
N GLN A 63 1.89 24.30 3.97
CA GLN A 63 0.84 25.14 3.43
C GLN A 63 0.85 26.49 4.16
N ILE A 64 0.64 27.59 3.43
CA ILE A 64 0.70 28.94 4.01
C ILE A 64 -0.60 29.67 3.69
N ALA A 65 -1.27 30.19 4.72
CA ALA A 65 -2.44 31.03 4.60
C ALA A 65 -2.19 32.40 5.24
N PHE A 66 -2.62 33.47 4.56
CA PHE A 66 -2.46 34.83 5.04
C PHE A 66 -3.76 35.37 5.68
N LEU A 67 -3.55 36.15 6.74
CA LEU A 67 -4.55 37.07 7.30
C LEU A 67 -4.07 38.50 6.99
N SER A 68 -4.89 39.31 6.33
CA SER A 68 -4.55 40.67 5.97
C SER A 68 -5.62 41.68 6.45
N GLY A 69 -5.16 42.79 6.99
CA GLY A 69 -6.04 43.92 7.31
C GLY A 69 -6.24 44.90 6.14
N PHE A 70 -5.64 44.62 4.99
CA PHE A 70 -5.63 45.52 3.84
C PHE A 70 -5.99 44.78 2.55
N ASP A 71 -6.87 45.36 1.79
CA ASP A 71 -7.19 44.98 0.42
C ASP A 71 -6.14 45.60 -0.51
N ASP A 72 -4.89 45.11 -0.41
CA ASP A 72 -3.79 45.56 -1.22
C ASP A 72 -3.49 44.49 -2.31
N PHE A 73 -3.79 44.84 -3.54
CA PHE A 73 -3.59 44.01 -4.71
C PHE A 73 -2.12 43.54 -4.84
N THR A 74 -1.17 44.31 -4.37
CA THR A 74 0.26 43.96 -4.41
C THR A 74 0.55 42.74 -3.54
N TYR A 75 -0.05 42.66 -2.36
CA TYR A 75 0.11 41.50 -1.48
C TYR A 75 -0.59 40.24 -2.03
N ALA A 76 -1.72 40.41 -2.70
CA ALA A 76 -2.40 39.30 -3.37
C ALA A 76 -1.57 38.72 -4.52
N GLN A 77 -0.90 39.56 -5.33
CA GLN A 77 0.03 39.11 -6.36
C GLN A 77 1.23 38.34 -5.78
N GLN A 78 1.82 38.83 -4.70
CA GLN A 78 2.92 38.15 -4.02
C GLN A 78 2.47 36.82 -3.38
N ALA A 79 1.25 36.76 -2.86
CA ALA A 79 0.67 35.53 -2.35
C ALA A 79 0.63 34.41 -3.42
N ILE A 80 0.26 34.76 -4.66
CA ILE A 80 0.28 33.82 -5.79
C ILE A 80 1.71 33.33 -6.07
N GLN A 81 2.69 34.22 -6.06
CA GLN A 81 4.10 33.89 -6.33
C GLN A 81 4.66 32.85 -5.32
N TYR A 82 4.24 32.91 -4.06
CA TYR A 82 4.68 31.99 -3.01
C TYR A 82 3.74 30.80 -2.81
N ASN A 83 2.80 30.58 -3.72
CA ASN A 83 1.85 29.46 -3.67
C ASN A 83 1.10 29.38 -2.33
N ILE A 84 0.48 30.50 -1.95
CA ILE A 84 -0.33 30.60 -0.74
C ILE A 84 -1.69 29.93 -0.94
N VAL A 85 -2.11 29.10 0.01
CA VAL A 85 -3.35 28.32 -0.13
C VAL A 85 -4.62 29.12 0.15
N SER A 86 -4.52 30.20 0.95
CA SER A 86 -5.63 31.08 1.24
C SER A 86 -5.16 32.47 1.63
N TYR A 87 -5.96 33.47 1.26
CA TYR A 87 -5.78 34.89 1.60
C TYR A 87 -7.08 35.40 2.21
N MET A 88 -7.08 35.67 3.52
CA MET A 88 -8.26 36.06 4.28
C MET A 88 -8.18 37.53 4.69
N LEU A 89 -9.25 38.30 4.48
CA LEU A 89 -9.30 39.71 4.79
C LEU A 89 -9.91 39.94 6.20
N LYS A 90 -9.26 40.77 7.00
CA LYS A 90 -9.82 41.31 8.28
C LYS A 90 -10.72 42.53 8.02
N PRO A 91 -11.82 42.72 8.74
CA PRO A 91 -12.27 41.90 9.88
C PRO A 91 -12.88 40.57 9.45
N ILE A 92 -12.48 39.49 10.08
CA ILE A 92 -12.96 38.12 9.81
C ILE A 92 -13.42 37.48 11.13
N SER A 93 -14.55 36.82 11.11
CA SER A 93 -15.09 36.10 12.27
C SER A 93 -14.41 34.72 12.44
N ALA A 94 -14.47 34.17 13.67
CA ALA A 94 -13.98 32.83 13.94
C ALA A 94 -14.63 31.78 13.03
N LYS A 95 -15.92 31.87 12.76
CA LYS A 95 -16.66 30.96 11.88
C LYS A 95 -16.19 31.03 10.43
N GLU A 96 -15.87 32.21 9.94
CA GLU A 96 -15.33 32.37 8.57
C GLU A 96 -13.93 31.76 8.46
N ILE A 97 -13.10 31.93 9.49
CA ILE A 97 -11.77 31.29 9.55
C ILE A 97 -11.91 29.77 9.60
N GLU A 98 -12.79 29.23 10.46
CA GLU A 98 -13.08 27.81 10.55
C GLU A 98 -13.55 27.23 9.22
N ALA A 99 -14.46 27.92 8.52
CA ALA A 99 -14.94 27.50 7.21
C ALA A 99 -13.83 27.47 6.15
N GLU A 100 -12.91 28.44 6.18
CA GLU A 100 -11.77 28.48 5.26
C GLU A 100 -10.73 27.40 5.59
N LEU A 101 -10.43 27.18 6.87
CA LEU A 101 -9.54 26.11 7.33
C LEU A 101 -10.07 24.72 6.96
N ILE A 102 -11.39 24.49 7.05
CA ILE A 102 -12.00 23.23 6.60
C ILE A 102 -11.78 23.02 5.10
N LYS A 103 -11.87 24.06 4.27
CA LYS A 103 -11.56 23.94 2.81
C LYS A 103 -10.09 23.62 2.58
N ILE A 104 -9.20 24.31 3.31
CA ILE A 104 -7.75 24.06 3.23
C ILE A 104 -7.45 22.61 3.61
N LYS A 105 -8.00 22.14 4.74
CA LYS A 105 -7.83 20.75 5.19
C LYS A 105 -8.29 19.75 4.13
N LYS A 106 -9.49 19.95 3.58
CA LYS A 106 -10.01 19.08 2.53
C LYS A 106 -9.09 19.01 1.30
N ALA A 107 -8.53 20.15 0.88
CA ALA A 107 -7.59 20.20 -0.23
C ALA A 107 -6.26 19.50 0.11
N MET A 108 -5.78 19.62 1.36
CA MET A 108 -4.58 18.91 1.84
C MET A 108 -4.82 17.39 1.86
N ASP A 109 -5.94 16.94 2.44
CA ASP A 109 -6.31 15.53 2.52
C ASP A 109 -6.45 14.91 1.11
N GLN A 110 -7.08 15.62 0.17
CA GLN A 110 -7.19 15.18 -1.22
C GLN A 110 -5.82 15.00 -1.89
N ARG A 111 -4.88 15.92 -1.69
CA ARG A 111 -3.52 15.75 -2.21
C ARG A 111 -2.82 14.53 -1.65
N VAL A 112 -2.94 14.29 -0.34
CA VAL A 112 -2.37 13.09 0.30
C VAL A 112 -2.99 11.81 -0.27
N GLU A 113 -4.32 11.80 -0.47
CA GLU A 113 -5.02 10.67 -1.09
C GLU A 113 -4.56 10.43 -2.53
N GLU A 114 -4.43 11.48 -3.35
CA GLU A 114 -3.94 11.40 -4.72
C GLU A 114 -2.51 10.84 -4.79
N PHE A 115 -1.58 11.36 -3.98
CA PHE A 115 -0.21 10.85 -3.89
C PHE A 115 -0.18 9.39 -3.43
N THR A 116 -0.99 9.03 -2.43
CA THR A 116 -1.06 7.66 -1.92
C THR A 116 -1.61 6.71 -2.98
N LYS A 117 -2.65 7.14 -3.70
CA LYS A 117 -3.25 6.38 -4.79
C LYS A 117 -2.26 6.18 -5.96
N GLU A 118 -1.61 7.24 -6.40
CA GLU A 118 -0.61 7.18 -7.48
C GLU A 118 0.56 6.28 -7.11
N ARG A 119 1.06 6.38 -5.85
CA ARG A 119 2.12 5.50 -5.34
C ARG A 119 1.69 4.04 -5.33
N LYS A 120 0.45 3.78 -4.90
CA LYS A 120 -0.13 2.43 -4.88
C LYS A 120 -0.25 1.87 -6.29
N GLU A 121 -0.81 2.64 -7.23
CA GLU A 121 -0.95 2.23 -8.63
C GLU A 121 0.41 1.91 -9.28
N LYS A 122 1.44 2.75 -9.05
CA LYS A 122 2.81 2.49 -9.52
C LYS A 122 3.39 1.21 -8.93
N LEU A 123 3.14 0.95 -7.64
CA LEU A 123 3.61 -0.26 -6.98
C LEU A 123 2.90 -1.51 -7.53
N ASP A 124 1.58 -1.45 -7.75
CA ASP A 124 0.81 -2.56 -8.31
C ASP A 124 1.25 -2.90 -9.75
N ILE A 125 1.58 -1.88 -10.55
CA ILE A 125 2.19 -2.09 -11.88
C ILE A 125 3.53 -2.80 -11.77
N ARG A 126 4.44 -2.35 -10.89
CA ARG A 126 5.75 -2.98 -10.67
C ARG A 126 5.61 -4.43 -10.21
N LYS A 127 4.69 -4.70 -9.27
CA LYS A 127 4.39 -6.06 -8.80
C LYS A 127 3.98 -6.97 -9.94
N THR A 128 3.11 -6.51 -10.82
CA THR A 128 2.65 -7.28 -11.98
C THR A 128 3.77 -7.49 -12.99
N GLN A 129 4.57 -6.45 -13.28
CA GLN A 129 5.72 -6.51 -14.19
C GLN A 129 6.85 -7.41 -13.66
N PHE A 130 6.95 -7.62 -12.36
CA PHE A 130 7.88 -8.56 -11.75
C PHE A 130 7.33 -9.98 -11.72
N LEU A 131 6.11 -10.17 -11.20
CA LEU A 131 5.56 -11.50 -10.91
C LEU A 131 5.23 -12.28 -12.19
N ILE A 132 4.57 -11.67 -13.17
CA ILE A 132 4.16 -12.39 -14.38
C ILE A 132 5.36 -12.95 -15.16
N PRO A 133 6.42 -12.17 -15.48
CA PRO A 133 7.60 -12.72 -16.15
C PRO A 133 8.33 -13.79 -15.32
N LEU A 134 8.35 -13.66 -13.99
CA LEU A 134 8.95 -14.65 -13.10
C LEU A 134 8.24 -16.02 -13.18
N LEU A 135 6.92 -16.01 -13.30
CA LEU A 135 6.11 -17.23 -13.36
C LEU A 135 6.00 -17.84 -14.78
N LEU A 136 6.09 -17.01 -15.83
CA LEU A 136 5.88 -17.40 -17.22
C LEU A 136 7.18 -17.57 -18.04
N ASP A 137 8.32 -17.74 -17.38
CA ASP A 137 9.61 -18.08 -18.01
C ASP A 137 10.33 -16.95 -18.78
N SER A 138 9.81 -15.73 -18.74
CA SER A 138 10.43 -14.63 -19.49
C SER A 138 11.83 -14.30 -18.98
N PHE A 139 12.06 -14.39 -17.67
CA PHE A 139 13.36 -14.12 -17.07
C PHE A 139 14.39 -15.24 -17.27
N GLN A 140 13.97 -16.50 -17.46
CA GLN A 140 14.88 -17.59 -17.78
C GLN A 140 15.43 -17.43 -19.20
N ASN A 141 14.59 -17.01 -20.15
CA ASN A 141 15.02 -16.73 -21.52
C ASN A 141 16.03 -15.60 -21.60
N GLU A 142 15.92 -14.60 -20.72
CA GLU A 142 16.85 -13.46 -20.58
C GLU A 142 18.09 -13.78 -19.74
N ARG A 143 18.17 -14.96 -19.10
CA ARG A 143 19.23 -15.36 -18.14
C ARG A 143 19.46 -14.34 -17.04
N VAL A 144 18.37 -13.83 -16.46
CA VAL A 144 18.41 -12.88 -15.33
C VAL A 144 19.03 -13.59 -14.12
N SER A 145 20.02 -12.97 -13.49
CA SER A 145 20.65 -13.53 -12.29
C SER A 145 19.75 -13.46 -11.07
N GLU A 146 20.01 -14.31 -10.07
CA GLU A 146 19.24 -14.27 -8.81
C GLU A 146 19.40 -12.93 -8.10
N GLU A 147 20.58 -12.28 -8.19
CA GLU A 147 20.79 -10.94 -7.62
C GLU A 147 19.88 -9.90 -8.26
N ALA A 148 19.75 -9.90 -9.58
CA ALA A 148 18.86 -8.99 -10.29
C ALA A 148 17.36 -9.27 -10.01
N LEU A 149 17.00 -10.54 -9.75
CA LEU A 149 15.64 -10.88 -9.29
C LEU A 149 15.39 -10.36 -7.87
N LEU A 150 16.39 -10.43 -6.98
CA LEU A 150 16.29 -9.91 -5.62
C LEU A 150 16.13 -8.39 -5.59
N GLU A 151 16.88 -7.64 -6.42
CA GLU A 151 16.72 -6.19 -6.55
C GLU A 151 15.29 -5.82 -6.98
N ARG A 152 14.75 -6.49 -7.98
CA ARG A 152 13.35 -6.28 -8.42
C ARG A 152 12.33 -6.67 -7.35
N ALA A 153 12.62 -7.71 -6.56
CA ALA A 153 11.77 -8.13 -5.45
C ALA A 153 11.75 -7.09 -4.31
N GLU A 154 12.87 -6.40 -4.06
CA GLU A 154 12.95 -5.28 -3.12
C GLU A 154 12.11 -4.08 -3.61
N GLU A 155 12.21 -3.73 -4.89
CA GLU A 155 11.40 -2.66 -5.50
C GLU A 155 9.88 -2.91 -5.42
N CYS A 156 9.49 -4.20 -5.36
CA CYS A 156 8.10 -4.64 -5.21
C CYS A 156 7.67 -4.84 -3.75
N GLU A 157 8.52 -4.52 -2.78
CA GLU A 157 8.29 -4.71 -1.35
C GLU A 157 8.07 -6.19 -0.94
N LEU A 158 8.46 -7.14 -1.79
CA LEU A 158 8.42 -8.57 -1.47
C LEU A 158 9.52 -8.95 -0.46
N ILE A 159 10.66 -8.27 -0.51
CA ILE A 159 11.80 -8.49 0.37
C ILE A 159 12.21 -7.14 0.95
N ARG A 160 12.64 -7.12 2.22
CA ARG A 160 13.23 -5.94 2.86
C ARG A 160 14.74 -6.05 2.89
N ASN A 161 15.41 -4.92 2.75
CA ASN A 161 16.85 -4.84 2.92
C ASN A 161 17.19 -4.37 4.37
N PRO A 162 18.08 -5.06 5.16
CA PRO A 162 18.80 -6.27 4.74
C PRO A 162 17.90 -7.51 4.66
N LYS A 163 18.15 -8.34 3.64
CA LYS A 163 17.43 -9.60 3.46
C LYS A 163 17.74 -10.54 4.62
N PRO A 164 16.74 -11.13 5.29
CA PRO A 164 16.96 -12.18 6.27
C PRO A 164 17.64 -13.41 5.64
N ASP A 165 18.50 -14.06 6.41
CA ASP A 165 19.08 -15.34 5.99
C ASP A 165 17.99 -16.41 5.84
N ASN A 166 18.19 -17.33 4.91
CA ASN A 166 17.29 -18.46 4.67
C ASN A 166 15.85 -18.09 4.31
N MET A 167 15.65 -17.06 3.49
CA MET A 167 14.32 -16.74 2.95
C MET A 167 13.76 -17.91 2.15
N GLN A 168 12.48 -18.17 2.34
CA GLN A 168 11.69 -19.14 1.59
C GLN A 168 10.57 -18.46 0.83
N TYR A 169 10.26 -19.02 -0.33
CA TYR A 169 9.22 -18.53 -1.22
C TYR A 169 8.20 -19.65 -1.47
N VAL A 170 6.92 -19.29 -1.45
CA VAL A 170 5.80 -20.21 -1.78
C VAL A 170 4.86 -19.48 -2.72
N VAL A 171 4.34 -20.19 -3.70
CA VAL A 171 3.30 -19.70 -4.60
C VAL A 171 1.96 -20.26 -4.18
N LEU A 172 0.98 -19.37 -4.03
CA LEU A 172 -0.44 -19.69 -3.85
C LEU A 172 -1.18 -19.37 -5.14
N VAL A 173 -2.06 -20.26 -5.56
CA VAL A 173 -3.01 -20.01 -6.66
C VAL A 173 -4.43 -20.16 -6.14
N THR A 174 -5.16 -19.03 -6.11
CA THR A 174 -6.54 -18.98 -5.62
C THR A 174 -7.51 -18.89 -6.77
N GLY A 175 -8.44 -19.83 -6.84
CA GLY A 175 -9.54 -19.87 -7.78
C GLY A 175 -10.86 -19.57 -7.07
N ILE A 176 -11.66 -18.66 -7.61
CA ILE A 176 -12.94 -18.23 -7.06
C ILE A 176 -14.04 -18.50 -8.08
N ARG A 177 -15.12 -19.20 -7.66
CA ARG A 177 -16.19 -19.64 -8.54
C ARG A 177 -17.56 -19.44 -7.93
N ASP A 178 -18.56 -19.21 -8.79
CA ASP A 178 -19.95 -19.23 -8.37
C ASP A 178 -20.49 -20.66 -8.19
N ALA A 179 -21.73 -20.76 -7.74
CA ALA A 179 -22.43 -22.05 -7.54
C ALA A 179 -22.54 -22.91 -8.81
N ASN A 180 -22.42 -22.30 -9.99
CA ASN A 180 -22.46 -22.97 -11.30
C ASN A 180 -21.05 -23.39 -11.78
N GLY A 181 -20.01 -23.12 -11.00
CA GLY A 181 -18.62 -23.44 -11.34
C GLY A 181 -17.96 -22.44 -12.28
N LYS A 182 -18.61 -21.31 -12.61
CA LYS A 182 -18.07 -20.26 -13.46
C LYS A 182 -17.06 -19.41 -12.67
N ASP A 183 -15.90 -19.14 -13.27
CA ASP A 183 -14.88 -18.30 -12.66
C ASP A 183 -15.41 -16.87 -12.41
N GLN A 184 -15.23 -16.41 -11.19
CA GLN A 184 -15.63 -15.08 -10.71
C GLN A 184 -14.41 -14.27 -10.20
N THR A 185 -13.21 -14.71 -10.53
CA THR A 185 -11.98 -14.02 -10.14
C THR A 185 -11.88 -12.68 -10.86
N SER A 186 -11.67 -11.62 -10.10
CA SER A 186 -11.58 -10.25 -10.60
C SER A 186 -10.45 -9.50 -9.89
N TYR A 187 -10.19 -8.26 -10.26
CA TYR A 187 -9.22 -7.42 -9.56
C TYR A 187 -9.59 -7.20 -8.07
N SER A 188 -10.87 -7.14 -7.74
CA SER A 188 -11.33 -7.07 -6.34
C SER A 188 -10.97 -8.32 -5.54
N SER A 189 -10.86 -9.48 -6.19
CA SER A 189 -10.42 -10.72 -5.57
C SER A 189 -8.94 -10.66 -5.15
N VAL A 190 -8.09 -10.01 -5.94
CA VAL A 190 -6.69 -9.75 -5.58
C VAL A 190 -6.63 -8.92 -4.30
N ASN A 191 -7.39 -7.83 -4.23
CA ASN A 191 -7.44 -7.00 -3.02
C ASN A 191 -7.92 -7.77 -1.79
N ALA A 192 -8.90 -8.67 -1.92
CA ALA A 192 -9.38 -9.49 -0.82
C ALA A 192 -8.31 -10.44 -0.29
N VAL A 193 -7.56 -11.11 -1.17
CA VAL A 193 -6.43 -11.96 -0.80
C VAL A 193 -5.30 -11.13 -0.17
N ASP A 194 -4.96 -9.99 -0.75
CA ASP A 194 -3.92 -9.09 -0.28
C ASP A 194 -4.20 -8.56 1.14
N MET A 195 -5.46 -8.28 1.48
CA MET A 195 -5.85 -7.86 2.83
C MET A 195 -5.50 -8.90 3.90
N ILE A 196 -5.46 -10.17 3.53
CA ILE A 196 -5.10 -11.26 4.43
C ILE A 196 -3.59 -11.43 4.47
N LEU A 197 -2.94 -11.56 3.31
CA LEU A 197 -1.51 -11.79 3.20
C LEU A 197 -0.69 -10.74 3.96
N LYS A 198 -1.05 -9.47 3.84
CA LYS A 198 -0.32 -8.36 4.47
C LYS A 198 -0.27 -8.41 6.00
N LYS A 199 -1.15 -9.18 6.64
CA LYS A 199 -1.16 -9.34 8.11
C LYS A 199 -0.01 -10.25 8.60
N TYR A 200 0.48 -11.15 7.76
CA TYR A 200 1.33 -12.26 8.16
C TYR A 200 2.68 -12.29 7.47
N VAL A 201 2.75 -11.91 6.19
CA VAL A 201 3.91 -12.17 5.32
C VAL A 201 4.18 -11.00 4.36
N HIS A 202 5.38 -11.00 3.77
CA HIS A 202 5.66 -10.21 2.58
C HIS A 202 5.16 -10.98 1.35
N TYR A 203 4.57 -10.25 0.40
CA TYR A 203 3.95 -10.88 -0.75
C TYR A 203 3.87 -9.95 -1.96
N VAL A 204 3.71 -10.58 -3.11
CA VAL A 204 3.31 -9.94 -4.37
C VAL A 204 2.20 -10.77 -4.99
N SER A 205 1.08 -10.14 -5.35
CA SER A 205 -0.04 -10.81 -6.00
C SER A 205 -0.39 -10.17 -7.33
N CYS A 206 -0.94 -10.98 -8.24
CA CYS A 206 -1.52 -10.50 -9.49
C CYS A 206 -2.74 -11.34 -9.89
N HIS A 207 -3.53 -10.79 -10.82
CA HIS A 207 -4.54 -11.56 -11.53
C HIS A 207 -3.90 -12.17 -12.78
N LEU A 208 -3.91 -13.49 -12.89
CA LEU A 208 -3.34 -14.24 -14.00
C LEU A 208 -4.28 -15.38 -14.40
N GLU A 209 -4.69 -15.42 -15.67
CA GLU A 209 -5.51 -16.51 -16.26
C GLU A 209 -6.77 -16.88 -15.44
N GLY A 210 -7.51 -15.87 -14.96
CA GLY A 210 -8.69 -16.09 -14.13
C GLY A 210 -8.40 -16.62 -12.72
N ARG A 211 -7.22 -16.35 -12.17
CA ARG A 211 -6.78 -16.72 -10.82
C ARG A 211 -6.14 -15.55 -10.12
N VAL A 212 -6.16 -15.57 -8.80
CA VAL A 212 -5.25 -14.76 -8.00
C VAL A 212 -3.99 -15.60 -7.75
N VAL A 213 -2.85 -15.11 -8.23
CA VAL A 213 -1.56 -15.74 -7.99
C VAL A 213 -0.77 -14.88 -7.04
N SER A 214 -0.32 -15.46 -5.93
CA SER A 214 0.41 -14.77 -4.88
C SER A 214 1.75 -15.47 -4.61
N LEU A 215 2.84 -14.71 -4.66
CA LEU A 215 4.16 -15.14 -4.23
C LEU A 215 4.39 -14.61 -2.81
N ILE A 216 4.63 -15.51 -1.88
CA ILE A 216 4.89 -15.22 -0.47
C ILE A 216 6.38 -15.36 -0.21
N ALA A 217 6.95 -14.44 0.57
CA ALA A 217 8.32 -14.48 1.04
C ALA A 217 8.38 -14.35 2.56
N THR A 218 9.01 -15.31 3.23
CA THR A 218 9.20 -15.30 4.70
C THR A 218 10.34 -16.23 5.11
N THR A 219 10.70 -16.25 6.38
CA THR A 219 11.66 -17.21 6.95
C THR A 219 11.00 -18.59 7.14
N PRO A 220 11.77 -19.69 7.25
CA PRO A 220 11.22 -21.04 7.48
C PRO A 220 10.29 -21.12 8.68
N GLY A 221 10.65 -20.47 9.79
CA GLY A 221 9.79 -20.40 10.98
C GLY A 221 8.48 -19.65 10.75
N GLY A 222 8.50 -18.58 9.97
CA GLY A 222 7.30 -17.84 9.56
C GLY A 222 6.43 -18.67 8.62
N MET A 223 7.04 -19.39 7.67
CA MET A 223 6.34 -20.25 6.73
C MET A 223 5.55 -21.35 7.46
N GLY A 224 6.21 -22.10 8.33
CA GLY A 224 5.56 -23.17 9.12
C GLY A 224 4.46 -22.64 10.04
N LYS A 225 4.61 -21.40 10.56
CA LYS A 225 3.62 -20.82 11.48
C LYS A 225 2.38 -20.27 10.78
N TYR A 226 2.56 -19.58 9.66
CA TYR A 226 1.49 -18.75 9.09
C TYR A 226 0.82 -19.35 7.86
N LEU A 227 1.48 -20.25 7.11
CA LEU A 227 0.96 -20.72 5.82
C LEU A 227 -0.44 -21.33 5.91
N HIS A 228 -0.69 -22.25 6.87
CA HIS A 228 -2.00 -22.85 7.07
C HIS A 228 -3.05 -21.82 7.48
N ILE A 229 -2.70 -20.91 8.39
CA ILE A 229 -3.61 -19.83 8.84
C ILE A 229 -4.01 -18.95 7.67
N ILE A 230 -3.05 -18.57 6.83
CA ILE A 230 -3.28 -17.73 5.66
C ILE A 230 -4.27 -18.38 4.70
N VAL A 231 -4.04 -19.64 4.32
CA VAL A 231 -4.88 -20.30 3.30
C VAL A 231 -6.31 -20.54 3.82
N GLU A 232 -6.46 -20.90 5.09
CA GLU A 232 -7.77 -21.05 5.72
C GLU A 232 -8.51 -19.71 5.80
N GLU A 233 -7.82 -18.63 6.20
CA GLU A 233 -8.42 -17.30 6.29
C GLU A 233 -8.80 -16.76 4.90
N ILE A 234 -8.01 -17.03 3.84
CA ILE A 234 -8.35 -16.68 2.47
C ILE A 234 -9.67 -17.37 2.08
N VAL A 235 -9.79 -18.68 2.25
CA VAL A 235 -11.00 -19.43 1.90
C VAL A 235 -12.21 -18.87 2.65
N GLN A 236 -12.14 -18.82 3.97
CA GLN A 236 -13.26 -18.36 4.82
C GLN A 236 -13.68 -16.92 4.51
N SER A 237 -12.71 -16.02 4.29
CA SER A 237 -13.01 -14.61 4.04
C SER A 237 -13.61 -14.39 2.67
N VAL A 238 -13.08 -15.05 1.63
CA VAL A 238 -13.62 -14.95 0.27
C VAL A 238 -15.03 -15.52 0.23
N GLU A 239 -15.28 -16.70 0.81
CA GLU A 239 -16.61 -17.32 0.85
C GLU A 239 -17.61 -16.45 1.61
N ARG A 240 -17.23 -15.90 2.77
CA ARG A 240 -18.09 -15.06 3.59
C ARG A 240 -18.40 -13.70 2.97
N ILE A 241 -17.40 -13.04 2.36
CA ILE A 241 -17.53 -11.66 1.86
C ILE A 241 -18.12 -11.65 0.44
N MET A 242 -17.66 -12.57 -0.42
CA MET A 242 -18.03 -12.58 -1.83
C MET A 242 -19.18 -13.56 -2.14
N GLY A 243 -19.48 -14.50 -1.25
CA GLY A 243 -20.51 -15.52 -1.45
C GLY A 243 -20.16 -16.55 -2.52
N TYR A 244 -18.90 -16.69 -2.88
CA TYR A 244 -18.39 -17.61 -3.90
C TYR A 244 -17.56 -18.71 -3.27
N CYS A 245 -17.50 -19.87 -3.92
CA CYS A 245 -16.61 -20.96 -3.53
C CYS A 245 -15.16 -20.57 -3.82
N CYS A 246 -14.29 -20.75 -2.84
CA CYS A 246 -12.86 -20.43 -2.90
C CYS A 246 -12.03 -21.71 -2.77
N GLN A 247 -11.06 -21.88 -3.65
CA GLN A 247 -10.10 -22.97 -3.62
C GLN A 247 -8.68 -22.46 -3.75
N VAL A 248 -7.76 -23.01 -2.97
CA VAL A 248 -6.35 -22.59 -2.95
C VAL A 248 -5.44 -23.78 -3.18
N GLY A 249 -4.61 -23.69 -4.20
CA GLY A 249 -3.49 -24.59 -4.45
C GLY A 249 -2.19 -23.98 -3.92
N VAL A 250 -1.39 -24.78 -3.23
CA VAL A 250 -0.17 -24.37 -2.53
C VAL A 250 1.03 -25.16 -3.04
N SER A 251 2.09 -24.47 -3.47
CA SER A 251 3.36 -25.10 -3.88
C SER A 251 4.20 -25.54 -2.68
N ARG A 252 5.26 -26.30 -2.96
CA ARG A 252 6.37 -26.46 -2.00
C ARG A 252 7.12 -25.13 -1.84
N SER A 253 7.82 -25.00 -0.72
CA SER A 253 8.73 -23.88 -0.50
C SER A 253 10.04 -24.06 -1.27
N VAL A 254 10.53 -22.93 -1.83
CA VAL A 254 11.83 -22.86 -2.50
C VAL A 254 12.67 -21.74 -1.90
N ASN A 255 14.01 -21.82 -2.07
CA ASN A 255 14.95 -20.87 -1.45
C ASN A 255 15.44 -19.78 -2.43
N THR A 256 15.07 -19.87 -3.69
CA THR A 256 15.49 -18.95 -4.76
C THR A 256 14.31 -18.52 -5.60
N LEU A 257 14.32 -17.26 -6.05
CA LEU A 257 13.28 -16.70 -6.92
C LEU A 257 13.27 -17.37 -8.30
N GLY A 258 14.42 -17.78 -8.81
CA GLY A 258 14.54 -18.50 -10.09
C GLY A 258 13.74 -19.81 -10.17
N LYS A 259 13.34 -20.39 -9.03
CA LYS A 259 12.48 -21.59 -8.94
C LYS A 259 10.98 -21.30 -8.83
N CYS A 260 10.58 -20.04 -8.77
CA CYS A 260 9.17 -19.68 -8.57
C CYS A 260 8.25 -20.11 -9.72
N ARG A 261 8.78 -20.28 -10.95
CA ARG A 261 8.02 -20.87 -12.06
C ARG A 261 7.60 -22.30 -11.78
N GLU A 262 8.52 -23.12 -11.28
CA GLU A 262 8.21 -24.50 -10.91
C GLU A 262 7.17 -24.52 -9.78
N SER A 263 7.33 -23.66 -8.78
CA SER A 263 6.37 -23.48 -7.70
C SER A 263 4.99 -23.05 -8.22
N TYR A 264 4.92 -22.19 -9.23
CA TYR A 264 3.64 -21.82 -9.85
C TYR A 264 2.95 -23.04 -10.50
N LEU A 265 3.68 -23.85 -11.26
CA LEU A 265 3.14 -25.08 -11.86
C LEU A 265 2.69 -26.08 -10.80
N GLU A 266 3.42 -26.23 -9.71
CA GLU A 266 3.03 -27.05 -8.56
C GLU A 266 1.73 -26.56 -7.93
N ALA A 267 1.60 -25.26 -7.68
CA ALA A 267 0.38 -24.67 -7.09
C ALA A 267 -0.84 -24.80 -8.03
N MET A 268 -0.63 -24.68 -9.34
CA MET A 268 -1.68 -24.93 -10.35
C MET A 268 -2.13 -26.40 -10.34
N ASN A 269 -1.18 -27.35 -10.24
CA ASN A 269 -1.49 -28.76 -10.09
C ASN A 269 -2.26 -29.04 -8.80
N ALA A 270 -1.80 -28.50 -7.67
CA ALA A 270 -2.49 -28.62 -6.38
C ALA A 270 -3.93 -28.09 -6.48
N LEU A 271 -4.15 -26.94 -7.12
CA LEU A 271 -5.49 -26.40 -7.36
C LEU A 271 -6.37 -27.34 -8.20
N SER A 272 -5.78 -28.07 -9.15
CA SER A 272 -6.51 -29.04 -9.98
C SER A 272 -6.98 -30.27 -9.19
N TYR A 273 -6.20 -30.72 -8.21
CA TYR A 273 -6.56 -31.81 -7.28
C TYR A 273 -7.66 -31.35 -6.32
N SER A 274 -7.54 -30.17 -5.74
CA SER A 274 -8.57 -29.53 -4.89
C SER A 274 -9.98 -29.59 -5.52
N ARG A 275 -10.05 -29.42 -6.85
CA ARG A 275 -11.30 -29.49 -7.62
C ARG A 275 -11.89 -30.90 -7.69
N LYS A 276 -11.06 -31.94 -7.74
CA LYS A 276 -11.49 -33.32 -7.81
C LYS A 276 -12.00 -33.82 -6.45
N ASP A 277 -11.28 -33.48 -5.40
CA ASP A 277 -11.54 -33.97 -4.05
C ASP A 277 -12.53 -33.12 -3.24
N LYS A 278 -13.03 -32.01 -3.84
CA LYS A 278 -13.89 -31.01 -3.20
C LYS A 278 -13.28 -30.36 -1.94
N SER A 279 -11.97 -30.46 -1.79
CA SER A 279 -11.24 -29.73 -0.74
C SER A 279 -11.09 -28.27 -1.10
N SER A 280 -11.18 -27.37 -0.14
CA SER A 280 -10.97 -25.93 -0.36
C SER A 280 -9.48 -25.57 -0.42
N VAL A 281 -8.60 -26.34 0.22
CA VAL A 281 -7.15 -26.14 0.24
C VAL A 281 -6.43 -27.42 -0.12
N TYR A 282 -5.42 -27.33 -0.97
CA TYR A 282 -4.60 -28.48 -1.34
C TYR A 282 -3.12 -28.10 -1.43
N PHE A 283 -2.31 -28.79 -0.64
CA PHE A 283 -0.85 -28.67 -0.69
C PHE A 283 -0.30 -29.71 -1.67
N ILE A 284 0.63 -29.31 -2.54
CA ILE A 284 1.20 -30.27 -3.51
C ILE A 284 1.93 -31.42 -2.83
N SER A 285 2.48 -31.24 -1.63
CA SER A 285 3.06 -32.30 -0.81
C SER A 285 2.09 -33.45 -0.50
N ASP A 286 0.79 -33.15 -0.40
CA ASP A 286 -0.23 -34.14 -0.07
C ASP A 286 -0.57 -35.03 -1.29
N ALA A 287 -0.41 -34.49 -2.52
CA ALA A 287 -0.64 -35.22 -3.76
C ALA A 287 0.32 -36.40 -3.95
N GLU A 288 1.57 -36.23 -3.51
CA GLU A 288 2.59 -37.29 -3.65
C GLU A 288 2.35 -38.46 -2.67
N HIS A 289 1.74 -38.21 -1.52
CA HIS A 289 1.38 -39.26 -0.55
C HIS A 289 0.13 -40.03 -0.97
N GLY A 290 -0.84 -39.38 -1.65
CA GLY A 290 -2.07 -40.01 -2.16
C GLY A 290 -1.81 -40.94 -3.35
N SER A 291 -0.90 -40.57 -4.26
CA SER A 291 -0.54 -41.42 -5.41
C SER A 291 0.27 -42.67 -5.05
N GLY A 292 0.93 -42.67 -3.88
CA GLY A 292 1.66 -43.82 -3.37
C GLY A 292 0.74 -44.93 -2.80
N LEU A 293 -0.47 -44.58 -2.33
CA LEU A 293 -1.43 -45.53 -1.79
C LEU A 293 -2.18 -46.28 -2.90
N GLU A 294 -2.49 -45.64 -4.05
CA GLU A 294 -3.12 -46.32 -5.20
C GLU A 294 -2.19 -47.30 -5.93
N GLN A 295 -0.88 -47.13 -5.87
CA GLN A 295 0.09 -48.10 -6.46
C GLN A 295 0.40 -49.26 -5.53
N GLY A 296 0.16 -49.15 -4.23
CA GLY A 296 0.33 -50.24 -3.25
C GLY A 296 -0.81 -51.27 -3.24
N GLU A 297 -2.03 -50.84 -3.54
CA GLU A 297 -3.21 -51.77 -3.54
C GLU A 297 -3.34 -52.63 -4.78
N ILE A 298 -2.63 -52.31 -5.87
CA ILE A 298 -2.65 -53.12 -7.13
C ILE A 298 -1.67 -54.28 -7.08
N GLN A 299 -0.72 -54.37 -6.14
CA GLN A 299 0.25 -55.44 -6.04
C GLN A 299 -0.11 -56.60 -5.10
N GLU A 300 -1.22 -56.51 -4.37
CA GLU A 300 -1.70 -57.61 -3.46
C GLU A 300 -2.85 -58.47 -4.02
N ILE A 301 -3.24 -58.31 -5.29
CA ILE A 301 -4.29 -59.13 -5.95
C ILE A 301 -3.71 -59.75 -7.25
N THR A 302 -2.62 -60.49 -7.11
CA THR A 302 -2.22 -61.48 -8.16
C THR A 302 -1.63 -62.73 -7.53
#